data_e6ced98d4f9f3dd0bd9f3af8e26f35a5
#
_entry.id   e6ced98d4f9f3dd0bd9f3af8e26f35a5
#
_cell.length_a   1.000
_cell.length_b   1.000
_cell.length_c   1.000
_cell.angle_alpha   90.00
_cell.angle_beta   90.00
_cell.angle_gamma   90.00
#
_symmetry.space_group_name_H-M   'P 1'
#
loop_
_entity.id
_entity.type
_entity.pdbx_description
1 polymer ?
#
loop_
_entity_poly.entity_id
_entity_poly.type
_entity_poly.pdbx_seq_one_letter_code
_entity_poly.pdbx_strand_id
1 'polypeptide(L)'
;MDSVLWYVFIAAFLLFHLLNYLLVQAMRRNHPDLYRALGAPSGFHFLLYRGDFVTHPYTGLILRRAYRTRLKAFRELRQMAQAAFASGLLCLVAGLTLWLVLPP
;
A
#
# COMPACT_ATOMS: atom_id res chain seq x y z
N MET A 1 5.09 -11.26 -24.38
CA MET A 1 5.77 -10.75 -23.19
C MET A 1 5.12 -9.53 -22.60
N ASP A 2 4.80 -8.54 -23.43
CA ASP A 2 4.17 -7.31 -22.95
C ASP A 2 2.84 -7.59 -22.25
N SER A 3 2.07 -8.56 -22.74
CA SER A 3 0.80 -8.93 -22.12
C SER A 3 0.99 -9.44 -20.70
N VAL A 4 2.04 -10.21 -20.43
CA VAL A 4 2.33 -10.72 -19.10
C VAL A 4 2.67 -9.57 -18.15
N LEU A 5 3.48 -8.61 -18.61
CA LEU A 5 3.81 -7.43 -17.81
C LEU A 5 2.57 -6.60 -17.47
N TRP A 6 1.65 -6.43 -18.43
CA TRP A 6 0.41 -5.72 -18.18
C TRP A 6 -0.44 -6.43 -17.14
N TYR A 7 -0.56 -7.76 -17.23
CA TYR A 7 -1.32 -8.53 -16.23
C TYR A 7 -0.68 -8.43 -14.85
N VAL A 8 0.64 -8.53 -14.78
CA VAL A 8 1.37 -8.38 -13.51
C VAL A 8 1.15 -7.00 -12.94
N PHE A 9 1.27 -5.95 -13.75
CA PHE A 9 1.08 -4.57 -13.32
C PHE A 9 -0.33 -4.36 -12.76
N ILE A 10 -1.34 -4.75 -13.53
CA ILE A 10 -2.74 -4.58 -13.12
C ILE A 10 -3.05 -5.37 -11.86
N ALA A 11 -2.62 -6.63 -11.82
CA ALA A 11 -2.87 -7.49 -10.66
C ALA A 11 -2.19 -6.93 -9.41
N ALA A 12 -0.94 -6.49 -9.51
CA ALA A 12 -0.21 -5.90 -8.40
C ALA A 12 -0.84 -4.58 -7.95
N PHE A 13 -1.28 -3.76 -8.89
CA PHE A 13 -1.97 -2.50 -8.60
C PHE A 13 -3.25 -2.75 -7.80
N LEU A 14 -4.09 -3.67 -8.28
CA LEU A 14 -5.34 -3.99 -7.60
C LEU A 14 -5.08 -4.61 -6.23
N LEU A 15 -4.11 -5.50 -6.14
CA LEU A 15 -3.76 -6.16 -4.88
C LEU A 15 -3.23 -5.15 -3.86
N PHE A 16 -2.40 -4.22 -4.29
CA PHE A 16 -1.88 -3.16 -3.42
C PHE A 16 -3.02 -2.36 -2.79
N HIS A 17 -3.96 -1.89 -3.60
CA HIS A 17 -5.08 -1.09 -3.10
C HIS A 17 -6.04 -1.92 -2.25
N LEU A 18 -6.27 -3.18 -2.63
CA LEU A 18 -7.12 -4.08 -1.84
C LEU A 18 -6.50 -4.34 -0.46
N LEU A 19 -5.20 -4.62 -0.40
CA LEU A 19 -4.52 -4.87 0.87
C LEU A 19 -4.54 -3.64 1.76
N ASN A 20 -4.34 -2.44 1.20
CA ASN A 20 -4.44 -1.21 1.96
C ASN A 20 -5.86 -0.99 2.48
N TYR A 21 -6.86 -1.27 1.66
CA TYR A 21 -8.27 -1.18 2.09
C TYR A 21 -8.54 -2.11 3.26
N LEU A 22 -8.13 -3.38 3.15
CA LEU A 22 -8.35 -4.37 4.20
C LEU A 22 -7.60 -3.99 5.48
N LEU A 23 -6.37 -3.51 5.35
CA LEU A 23 -5.57 -3.08 6.49
C LEU A 23 -6.24 -1.91 7.22
N VAL A 24 -6.67 -0.89 6.47
CA VAL A 24 -7.35 0.27 7.07
C VAL A 24 -8.63 -0.15 7.76
N GLN A 25 -9.44 -1.03 7.14
CA GLN A 25 -10.66 -1.51 7.75
C GLN A 25 -10.40 -2.31 9.02
N ALA A 26 -9.36 -3.15 9.01
CA ALA A 26 -8.98 -3.92 10.20
C ALA A 26 -8.56 -3.01 11.35
N MET A 27 -7.76 -1.98 11.07
CA MET A 27 -7.36 -1.00 12.07
C MET A 27 -8.57 -0.22 12.61
N ARG A 28 -9.42 0.22 11.72
CA ARG A 28 -10.59 1.01 12.10
C ARG A 28 -11.54 0.23 13.01
N ARG A 29 -11.75 -1.06 12.71
CA ARG A 29 -12.68 -1.89 13.47
C ARG A 29 -12.09 -2.42 14.77
N ASN A 30 -10.85 -2.87 14.75
CA ASN A 30 -10.26 -3.62 15.86
C ASN A 30 -9.27 -2.80 16.68
N HIS A 31 -8.70 -1.74 16.10
CA HIS A 31 -7.68 -0.92 16.75
C HIS A 31 -7.93 0.56 16.46
N PRO A 32 -9.04 1.12 16.96
CA PRO A 32 -9.40 2.51 16.63
C PRO A 32 -8.39 3.55 17.09
N ASP A 33 -7.67 3.29 18.18
CA ASP A 33 -6.63 4.21 18.66
C ASP A 33 -5.45 4.24 17.70
N LEU A 34 -5.03 3.07 17.22
CA LEU A 34 -3.99 2.97 16.20
C LEU A 34 -4.43 3.65 14.90
N TYR A 35 -5.67 3.42 14.49
CA TYR A 35 -6.23 4.03 13.30
C TYR A 35 -6.15 5.56 13.37
N ARG A 36 -6.53 6.13 14.51
CA ARG A 36 -6.46 7.58 14.71
C ARG A 36 -5.02 8.09 14.77
N ALA A 37 -4.13 7.32 15.41
CA ALA A 37 -2.71 7.67 15.50
C ALA A 37 -2.04 7.70 14.13
N LEU A 38 -2.54 6.94 13.17
CA LEU A 38 -2.04 6.92 11.80
C LEU A 38 -2.75 7.94 10.89
N GLY A 39 -3.46 8.90 11.46
CA GLY A 39 -4.09 9.97 10.71
C GLY A 39 -5.43 9.62 10.11
N ALA A 40 -6.10 8.59 10.62
CA ALA A 40 -7.41 8.15 10.16
C ALA A 40 -7.48 8.03 8.62
N PRO A 41 -6.62 7.20 7.99
CA PRO A 41 -6.58 7.10 6.53
C PRO A 41 -7.86 6.52 5.96
N SER A 42 -8.17 6.86 4.70
CA SER A 42 -9.26 6.21 3.99
C SER A 42 -8.81 4.83 3.49
N GLY A 43 -9.79 3.97 3.15
CA GLY A 43 -9.50 2.64 2.62
C GLY A 43 -8.68 2.69 1.33
N PHE A 44 -8.86 3.75 0.53
CA PHE A 44 -8.10 3.95 -0.71
C PHE A 44 -7.16 5.16 -0.57
N HIS A 45 -6.38 5.17 0.51
CA HIS A 45 -5.50 6.28 0.84
C HIS A 45 -4.59 6.70 -0.33
N PHE A 46 -3.97 5.71 -1.00
CA PHE A 46 -3.02 6.01 -2.07
C PHE A 46 -3.69 6.48 -3.37
N LEU A 47 -5.00 6.35 -3.48
CA LEU A 47 -5.75 6.83 -4.63
C LEU A 47 -6.47 8.15 -4.37
N LEU A 48 -7.01 8.32 -3.18
CA LEU A 48 -7.98 9.38 -2.90
C LEU A 48 -7.47 10.50 -2.00
N TYR A 49 -6.35 10.28 -1.31
CA TYR A 49 -5.85 11.29 -0.39
C TYR A 49 -5.29 12.49 -1.16
N ARG A 50 -5.73 13.69 -0.79
CA ARG A 50 -5.36 14.92 -1.48
C ARG A 50 -4.61 15.94 -0.60
N GLY A 51 -4.30 15.59 0.63
CA GLY A 51 -3.53 16.46 1.52
C GLY A 51 -2.03 16.28 1.32
N ASP A 52 -1.26 16.56 2.39
CA ASP A 52 0.18 16.35 2.38
C ASP A 52 0.47 14.84 2.43
N PHE A 53 0.55 14.25 1.24
CA PHE A 53 0.68 12.81 1.09
C PHE A 53 2.01 12.29 1.67
N VAL A 54 3.10 13.02 1.43
CA VAL A 54 4.44 12.56 1.80
C VAL A 54 4.60 12.45 3.31
N THR A 55 4.06 13.42 4.06
CA THR A 55 4.20 13.45 5.52
C THR A 55 3.07 12.74 6.26
N HIS A 56 2.05 12.26 5.54
CA HIS A 56 0.95 11.56 6.19
C HIS A 56 1.46 10.29 6.89
N PRO A 57 1.06 10.04 8.15
CA PRO A 57 1.59 8.88 8.90
C PRO A 57 1.36 7.54 8.21
N TYR A 58 0.20 7.35 7.56
CA TYR A 58 -0.09 6.09 6.89
C TYR A 58 0.79 5.89 5.66
N THR A 59 1.08 6.95 4.92
CA THR A 59 2.01 6.87 3.79
C THR A 59 3.38 6.39 4.27
N GLY A 60 3.88 6.94 5.38
CA GLY A 60 5.13 6.49 5.96
C GLY A 60 5.07 5.06 6.47
N LEU A 61 3.90 4.66 7.02
CA LEU A 61 3.72 3.29 7.49
C LEU A 61 4.00 2.27 6.38
N ILE A 62 3.51 2.52 5.18
CA ILE A 62 3.66 1.59 4.06
C ILE A 62 4.93 1.86 3.27
N LEU A 63 5.13 3.08 2.77
CA LEU A 63 6.21 3.38 1.83
C LEU A 63 7.59 3.45 2.49
N ARG A 64 7.67 3.90 3.73
CA ARG A 64 8.92 3.95 4.49
C ARG A 64 9.10 2.74 5.40
N ARG A 65 8.21 1.76 5.28
CA ARG A 65 8.25 0.52 6.05
C ARG A 65 8.19 0.73 7.56
N ALA A 66 7.55 1.82 8.01
CA ALA A 66 7.37 2.07 9.44
C ALA A 66 6.51 1.01 10.11
N TYR A 67 5.79 0.17 9.35
CA TYR A 67 5.03 -0.95 9.89
C TYR A 67 5.92 -1.93 10.68
N ARG A 68 7.21 -1.98 10.40
CA ARG A 68 8.12 -2.88 11.11
C ARG A 68 8.24 -2.54 12.60
N THR A 69 8.10 -1.25 12.93
CA THR A 69 8.16 -0.79 14.32
C THR A 69 6.78 -0.47 14.87
N ARG A 70 5.95 0.25 14.12
CA ARG A 70 4.64 0.67 14.60
C ARG A 70 3.65 -0.47 14.77
N LEU A 71 3.74 -1.50 13.94
CA LEU A 71 2.86 -2.66 13.99
C LEU A 71 3.55 -3.88 14.60
N LYS A 72 4.63 -3.68 15.34
CA LYS A 72 5.40 -4.77 15.92
C LYS A 72 4.54 -5.69 16.81
N ALA A 73 3.62 -5.10 17.58
CA ALA A 73 2.74 -5.85 18.48
C ALA A 73 1.51 -6.43 17.78
N PHE A 74 1.27 -6.07 16.52
CA PHE A 74 0.09 -6.48 15.76
C PHE A 74 0.51 -7.32 14.56
N ARG A 75 0.76 -8.60 14.80
CA ARG A 75 1.33 -9.48 13.77
C ARG A 75 0.53 -9.50 12.48
N GLU A 76 -0.81 -9.63 12.57
CA GLU A 76 -1.65 -9.70 11.39
C GLU A 76 -1.61 -8.40 10.58
N LEU A 77 -1.69 -7.26 11.27
CA LEU A 77 -1.61 -5.96 10.62
C LEU A 77 -0.24 -5.75 9.97
N ARG A 78 0.81 -6.17 10.66
CA ARG A 78 2.17 -6.06 10.11
C ARG A 78 2.33 -6.90 8.85
N GLN A 79 1.78 -8.12 8.84
CA GLN A 79 1.84 -8.99 7.66
C GLN A 79 1.06 -8.38 6.49
N MET A 80 -0.11 -7.80 6.76
CA MET A 80 -0.90 -7.12 5.73
C MET A 80 -0.15 -5.92 5.16
N ALA A 81 0.47 -5.12 6.03
CA ALA A 81 1.25 -3.96 5.61
C ALA A 81 2.46 -4.38 4.78
N GLN A 82 3.13 -5.45 5.19
CA GLN A 82 4.26 -5.99 4.44
C GLN A 82 3.85 -6.48 3.06
N ALA A 83 2.70 -7.17 2.98
CA ALA A 83 2.16 -7.63 1.71
C ALA A 83 1.76 -6.46 0.81
N ALA A 84 1.18 -5.41 1.40
CA ALA A 84 0.85 -4.19 0.65
C ALA A 84 2.10 -3.53 0.10
N PHE A 85 3.15 -3.41 0.91
CA PHE A 85 4.42 -2.85 0.45
C PHE A 85 5.00 -3.67 -0.70
N ALA A 86 5.03 -5.00 -0.56
CA ALA A 86 5.56 -5.88 -1.60
C ALA A 86 4.77 -5.77 -2.90
N SER A 87 3.44 -5.70 -2.82
CA SER A 87 2.58 -5.54 -3.98
C SER A 87 2.83 -4.19 -4.67
N GLY A 88 2.98 -3.12 -3.88
CA GLY A 88 3.28 -1.80 -4.41
C GLY A 88 4.63 -1.75 -5.11
N LEU A 89 5.63 -2.41 -4.54
CA LEU A 89 6.96 -2.51 -5.13
C LEU A 89 6.92 -3.28 -6.44
N LEU A 90 6.20 -4.40 -6.48
CA LEU A 90 6.01 -5.19 -7.70
C LEU A 90 5.30 -4.37 -8.78
N CYS A 91 4.26 -3.63 -8.40
CA CYS A 91 3.54 -2.75 -9.30
C CYS A 91 4.46 -1.68 -9.89
N LEU A 92 5.29 -1.07 -9.05
CA LEU A 92 6.24 -0.05 -9.49
C LEU A 92 7.25 -0.62 -10.47
N VAL A 93 7.83 -1.78 -10.16
CA VAL A 93 8.82 -2.43 -11.03
C VAL A 93 8.19 -2.80 -12.38
N ALA A 94 7.00 -3.40 -12.35
CA ALA A 94 6.31 -3.78 -13.58
C ALA A 94 5.95 -2.54 -14.41
N GLY A 95 5.50 -1.48 -13.76
CA GLY A 95 5.17 -0.22 -14.44
C GLY A 95 6.38 0.43 -15.10
N LEU A 96 7.51 0.48 -14.38
CA LEU A 96 8.75 1.03 -14.94
C LEU A 96 9.26 0.17 -16.09
N THR A 97 9.18 -1.15 -15.97
CA THR A 97 9.59 -2.05 -17.05
C THR A 97 8.74 -1.84 -18.29
N LEU A 98 7.42 -1.71 -18.12
CA LEU A 98 6.51 -1.42 -19.24
C LEU A 98 6.87 -0.09 -19.89
N TRP A 99 7.12 0.94 -19.08
CA TRP A 99 7.46 2.27 -19.61
C TRP A 99 8.76 2.23 -20.44
N LEU A 100 9.74 1.44 -20.00
CA LEU A 100 11.02 1.32 -20.71
C LEU A 100 10.91 0.46 -21.97
N VAL A 101 10.02 -0.52 -21.98
CA VAL A 101 9.86 -1.47 -23.10
C VAL A 101 8.93 -0.96 -24.18
N LEU A 102 7.92 -0.15 -23.81
CA LEU A 102 6.96 0.37 -24.78
C LEU A 102 7.64 1.36 -25.72
N PRO A 103 7.33 1.32 -27.03
CA PRO A 103 7.87 2.29 -27.98
C PRO A 103 7.35 3.71 -27.70
N PRO A 104 8.17 4.72 -28.00
CA PRO A 104 7.77 6.12 -27.82
C PRO A 104 6.60 6.54 -28.69
#